data_84fef1bca8ed14d7499d7cde09f879b8
#
_entry.id   84fef1bca8ed14d7499d7cde09f879b8
#
_cell.length_a   1.000
_cell.length_b   1.000
_cell.length_c   1.000
_cell.angle_alpha   90.00
_cell.angle_beta   90.00
_cell.angle_gamma   90.00
#
_symmetry.space_group_name_H-M   'P 1'
#
loop_
_entity.id
_entity.type
_entity.pdbx_description
1 polymer ?
#
loop_
_entity_poly.entity_id
_entity_poly.type
_entity_poly.pdbx_seq_one_letter_code
_entity_poly.pdbx_strand_id
1 'polypeptide(L)'
;RLHHAAALRAAQPADSSIAWIACIADNISAAADRRSIDTEETSFRRYLPLVPVFSHMNGEHPGKAVSPALQTGALHLPLENLDALTAAQYQAAVDALAPRLAEFPRTEQWLNSLLCLLESYLSAFPSSTNTAESPDISLFDHLKTTAAIGVCISEYLAAEQETQFRKRLFDKEKQFMDEQAFLLYSADFSGIQKFIYTVASEKALRSLRSRSFFLELAMEHYADELLSLC
;
A
#
# COMPACT_ATOMS: atom_id res chain seq x y z
N ARG A 1 -1.85 -4.42 -15.49
CA ARG A 1 -1.94 -3.20 -16.35
C ARG A 1 -3.39 -2.77 -16.67
N LEU A 2 -4.40 -3.51 -16.23
CA LEU A 2 -5.82 -3.14 -16.48
C LEU A 2 -6.28 -1.95 -15.62
N HIS A 3 -5.55 -1.58 -14.57
CA HIS A 3 -5.84 -0.41 -13.75
C HIS A 3 -5.56 0.93 -14.45
N HIS A 4 -4.73 0.97 -15.48
CA HIS A 4 -4.50 2.20 -16.24
C HIS A 4 -5.63 2.48 -17.23
N ALA A 5 -6.15 3.70 -17.26
CA ALA A 5 -7.25 4.13 -18.13
C ALA A 5 -7.03 3.78 -19.60
N ALA A 6 -5.80 3.92 -20.12
CA ALA A 6 -5.47 3.54 -21.50
C ALA A 6 -5.62 2.04 -21.76
N ALA A 7 -5.21 1.18 -20.80
CA ALA A 7 -5.35 -0.26 -20.91
C ALA A 7 -6.81 -0.70 -20.80
N LEU A 8 -7.62 -0.05 -19.96
CA LEU A 8 -9.07 -0.30 -19.88
C LEU A 8 -9.79 0.09 -21.18
N ARG A 9 -9.46 1.24 -21.76
CA ARG A 9 -10.01 1.67 -23.05
C ARG A 9 -9.69 0.67 -24.16
N ALA A 10 -8.49 0.09 -24.17
CA ALA A 10 -8.07 -0.90 -25.16
C ALA A 10 -8.72 -2.26 -24.91
N ALA A 11 -8.85 -2.70 -23.67
CA ALA A 11 -9.41 -4.00 -23.30
C ALA A 11 -10.94 -4.05 -23.36
N GLN A 12 -11.62 -2.90 -23.23
CA GLN A 12 -13.08 -2.76 -23.22
C GLN A 12 -13.77 -3.82 -22.35
N PRO A 13 -13.45 -3.92 -21.04
CA PRO A 13 -14.12 -4.89 -20.18
C PRO A 13 -15.61 -4.53 -20.04
N ALA A 14 -16.42 -5.50 -19.63
CA ALA A 14 -17.85 -5.27 -19.37
C ALA A 14 -18.06 -4.07 -18.42
N ASP A 15 -19.17 -3.37 -18.57
CA ASP A 15 -19.48 -2.18 -17.78
C ASP A 15 -19.58 -2.46 -16.26
N SER A 16 -19.90 -3.70 -15.88
CA SER A 16 -19.91 -4.21 -14.49
C SER A 16 -18.56 -4.79 -14.03
N SER A 17 -17.48 -4.62 -14.81
CA SER A 17 -16.18 -5.18 -14.44
C SER A 17 -15.55 -4.47 -13.25
N ILE A 18 -15.06 -5.24 -12.28
CA ILE A 18 -14.27 -4.75 -11.13
C ILE A 18 -13.00 -3.97 -11.57
N ALA A 19 -12.56 -4.12 -12.81
CA ALA A 19 -11.42 -3.38 -13.35
C ALA A 19 -11.64 -1.86 -13.34
N TRP A 20 -12.89 -1.40 -13.42
CA TRP A 20 -13.25 0.02 -13.31
C TRP A 20 -13.07 0.52 -11.89
N ILE A 21 -13.46 -0.28 -10.89
CA ILE A 21 -13.24 0.02 -9.46
C ILE A 21 -11.73 0.09 -9.19
N ALA A 22 -10.97 -0.89 -9.65
CA ALA A 22 -9.52 -0.93 -9.47
C ALA A 22 -8.81 0.28 -10.11
N CYS A 23 -9.28 0.76 -11.26
CA CYS A 23 -8.72 1.94 -11.91
C CYS A 23 -8.92 3.22 -11.08
N ILE A 24 -10.12 3.43 -10.57
CA ILE A 24 -10.43 4.61 -9.74
C ILE A 24 -9.71 4.53 -8.38
N ALA A 25 -9.69 3.36 -7.76
CA ALA A 25 -8.97 3.13 -6.51
C ALA A 25 -7.46 3.41 -6.66
N ASP A 26 -6.85 2.99 -7.77
CA ASP A 26 -5.45 3.28 -8.12
C ASP A 26 -5.22 4.79 -8.28
N ASN A 27 -6.10 5.50 -8.97
CA ASN A 27 -6.01 6.95 -9.14
C ASN A 27 -6.11 7.69 -7.80
N ILE A 28 -7.03 7.29 -6.92
CA ILE A 28 -7.21 7.90 -5.59
C ILE A 28 -5.98 7.63 -4.72
N SER A 29 -5.51 6.38 -4.68
CA SER A 29 -4.28 6.00 -3.96
C SER A 29 -3.08 6.77 -4.47
N ALA A 30 -2.90 6.85 -5.78
CA ALA A 30 -1.80 7.59 -6.40
C ALA A 30 -1.85 9.09 -6.07
N ALA A 31 -3.03 9.70 -6.01
CA ALA A 31 -3.17 11.10 -5.62
C ALA A 31 -2.80 11.36 -4.15
N ALA A 32 -3.03 10.38 -3.27
CA ALA A 32 -2.65 10.45 -1.86
C ALA A 32 -1.16 10.17 -1.61
N ASP A 33 -0.58 9.24 -2.36
CA ASP A 33 0.78 8.73 -2.16
C ASP A 33 1.87 9.62 -2.76
N ARG A 34 1.58 10.23 -3.92
CA ARG A 34 2.61 10.86 -4.73
C ARG A 34 2.93 12.27 -4.26
N ARG A 35 4.20 12.49 -3.96
CA ARG A 35 4.74 13.81 -3.63
C ARG A 35 5.45 14.36 -4.84
N SER A 36 4.96 15.50 -5.35
CA SER A 36 5.63 16.21 -6.43
C SER A 36 6.97 16.74 -5.99
N ILE A 37 7.97 16.58 -6.85
CA ILE A 37 9.28 17.20 -6.73
C ILE A 37 9.30 18.39 -7.70
N ASP A 38 9.85 19.52 -7.26
CA ASP A 38 10.03 20.67 -8.12
C ASP A 38 11.13 20.36 -9.15
N THR A 39 10.73 20.08 -10.38
CA THR A 39 11.62 19.75 -11.49
C THR A 39 11.06 20.30 -12.79
N GLU A 40 11.96 20.81 -13.65
CA GLU A 40 11.60 21.33 -14.97
C GLU A 40 11.29 20.22 -15.98
N GLU A 41 11.81 19.01 -15.76
CA GLU A 41 11.65 17.87 -16.68
C GLU A 41 10.89 16.72 -16.03
N THR A 42 9.79 16.33 -16.66
CA THR A 42 9.04 15.13 -16.29
C THR A 42 9.39 14.00 -17.25
N SER A 43 9.93 12.92 -16.73
CA SER A 43 10.24 11.70 -17.48
C SER A 43 9.97 10.45 -16.66
N PHE A 44 10.11 9.27 -17.28
CA PHE A 44 9.99 8.00 -16.58
C PHE A 44 11.32 7.24 -16.56
N ARG A 45 11.82 6.94 -15.37
CA ARG A 45 13.00 6.09 -15.17
C ARG A 45 12.56 4.72 -14.67
N ARG A 46 12.66 3.70 -15.52
CA ARG A 46 12.11 2.35 -15.27
C ARG A 46 12.61 1.67 -14.01
N TYR A 47 13.79 2.00 -13.53
CA TYR A 47 14.46 1.25 -12.46
C TYR A 47 14.94 2.20 -11.35
N LEU A 48 14.06 3.11 -10.92
CA LEU A 48 14.33 3.93 -9.74
C LEU A 48 14.38 3.04 -8.49
N PRO A 49 15.32 3.29 -7.58
CA PRO A 49 15.31 2.67 -6.27
C PRO A 49 14.28 3.33 -5.37
N LEU A 50 13.75 2.58 -4.41
CA LEU A 50 12.94 3.14 -3.33
C LEU A 50 13.82 3.99 -2.41
N VAL A 51 13.39 5.19 -2.09
CA VAL A 51 14.06 6.11 -1.18
C VAL A 51 13.39 6.02 0.21
N PRO A 52 14.14 5.83 1.30
CA PRO A 52 13.56 5.84 2.64
C PRO A 52 12.90 7.17 2.95
N VAL A 53 11.68 7.15 3.49
CA VAL A 53 10.95 8.36 3.87
C VAL A 53 11.75 9.26 4.83
N PHE A 54 12.57 8.68 5.69
CA PHE A 54 13.44 9.41 6.63
C PHE A 54 14.55 10.23 5.94
N SER A 55 14.88 9.92 4.67
CA SER A 55 15.84 10.72 3.90
C SER A 55 15.37 12.14 3.65
N HIS A 56 14.05 12.38 3.71
CA HIS A 56 13.45 13.71 3.55
C HIS A 56 13.46 14.56 4.83
N MET A 57 13.71 13.95 5.99
CA MET A 57 13.69 14.68 7.28
C MET A 57 14.88 15.63 7.47
N ASN A 58 15.98 15.43 6.75
CA ASN A 58 17.19 16.22 6.86
C ASN A 58 17.28 17.36 5.81
N GLY A 59 16.23 17.62 5.05
CA GLY A 59 16.11 18.78 4.15
C GLY A 59 17.03 18.80 2.92
N GLU A 60 17.98 17.90 2.80
CA GLU A 60 18.91 17.87 1.68
C GLU A 60 19.00 16.44 1.12
N HIS A 61 18.73 16.32 -0.16
CA HIS A 61 18.92 15.18 -1.07
C HIS A 61 18.78 13.76 -0.50
N PRO A 62 17.89 12.95 -1.03
CA PRO A 62 17.78 11.54 -0.66
C PRO A 62 19.05 10.79 -1.11
N GLY A 63 20.11 10.85 -0.29
CA GLY A 63 21.38 10.20 -0.59
C GLY A 63 21.37 8.69 -0.36
N LYS A 64 20.24 8.13 0.06
CA LYS A 64 20.13 6.71 0.43
C LYS A 64 18.98 6.05 -0.31
N ALA A 65 19.17 4.81 -0.69
CA ALA A 65 18.17 4.00 -1.37
C ALA A 65 18.00 2.65 -0.67
N VAL A 66 16.85 2.01 -0.83
CA VAL A 66 16.59 0.68 -0.31
C VAL A 66 16.99 -0.36 -1.35
N SER A 67 17.83 -1.31 -0.94
CA SER A 67 18.15 -2.45 -1.81
C SER A 67 16.96 -3.41 -1.90
N PRO A 68 16.55 -3.84 -3.10
CA PRO A 68 15.54 -4.88 -3.29
C PRO A 68 16.09 -6.28 -3.06
N ALA A 69 17.13 -6.46 -2.23
CA ALA A 69 17.71 -7.76 -1.95
C ALA A 69 16.65 -8.68 -1.33
N LEU A 70 16.13 -9.59 -2.14
CA LEU A 70 15.13 -10.60 -1.79
C LEU A 70 15.76 -11.72 -0.92
N GLN A 71 16.43 -11.34 0.17
CA GLN A 71 16.95 -12.32 1.12
C GLN A 71 15.96 -12.43 2.27
N THR A 72 15.34 -13.59 2.38
CA THR A 72 14.44 -13.92 3.48
C THR A 72 15.16 -13.71 4.82
N GLY A 73 14.68 -12.81 5.65
CA GLY A 73 15.28 -12.48 6.94
C GLY A 73 16.43 -11.45 6.91
N ALA A 74 16.77 -10.88 5.75
CA ALA A 74 17.73 -9.79 5.68
C ALA A 74 17.10 -8.47 6.13
N LEU A 75 17.82 -7.74 6.97
CA LEU A 75 17.46 -6.38 7.33
C LEU A 75 17.76 -5.48 6.12
N HIS A 76 16.71 -4.86 5.54
CA HIS A 76 16.87 -3.91 4.44
C HIS A 76 17.34 -2.56 5.00
N LEU A 77 18.64 -2.41 5.15
CA LEU A 77 19.23 -1.11 5.52
C LEU A 77 19.35 -0.22 4.29
N PRO A 78 19.13 1.11 4.45
CA PRO A 78 19.39 2.07 3.38
C PRO A 78 20.84 2.01 2.94
N LEU A 79 21.06 1.91 1.63
CA LEU A 79 22.39 1.90 1.02
C LEU A 79 22.71 3.29 0.48
N GLU A 80 23.95 3.73 0.66
CA GLU A 80 24.49 4.91 -0.03
C GLU A 80 24.78 4.54 -1.49
N ASN A 81 24.42 5.42 -2.43
CA ASN A 81 24.75 5.33 -3.87
C ASN A 81 24.09 4.16 -4.65
N LEU A 82 22.82 3.91 -4.49
CA LEU A 82 22.07 3.09 -5.44
C LEU A 82 21.48 4.00 -6.53
N ASP A 83 22.21 4.18 -7.63
CA ASP A 83 21.79 5.09 -8.72
C ASP A 83 20.56 4.59 -9.49
N ALA A 84 20.42 3.29 -9.65
CA ALA A 84 19.25 2.67 -10.27
C ALA A 84 19.21 1.16 -9.99
N LEU A 85 18.00 0.60 -9.99
CA LEU A 85 17.78 -0.84 -10.04
C LEU A 85 18.02 -1.35 -11.46
N THR A 86 18.43 -2.60 -11.57
CA THR A 86 18.60 -3.27 -12.87
C THR A 86 17.33 -4.03 -13.28
N ALA A 87 17.14 -4.23 -14.57
CA ALA A 87 16.08 -5.09 -15.09
C ALA A 87 16.13 -6.50 -14.48
N ALA A 88 17.33 -7.02 -14.23
CA ALA A 88 17.54 -8.34 -13.63
C ALA A 88 17.01 -8.42 -12.19
N GLN A 89 17.15 -7.35 -11.39
CA GLN A 89 16.59 -7.30 -10.03
C GLN A 89 15.07 -7.30 -10.03
N TYR A 90 14.44 -6.54 -10.93
CA TYR A 90 12.99 -6.58 -11.11
C TYR A 90 12.51 -7.96 -11.59
N GLN A 91 13.21 -8.55 -12.57
CA GLN A 91 12.85 -9.88 -13.07
C GLN A 91 13.01 -10.94 -11.99
N ALA A 92 14.07 -10.90 -11.20
CA ALA A 92 14.28 -11.82 -10.08
C ALA A 92 13.14 -11.76 -9.06
N ALA A 93 12.61 -10.55 -8.76
CA ALA A 93 11.45 -10.40 -7.89
C ALA A 93 10.20 -11.05 -8.48
N VAL A 94 9.94 -10.84 -9.77
CA VAL A 94 8.80 -11.46 -10.49
C VAL A 94 8.93 -12.97 -10.52
N ASP A 95 10.09 -13.49 -10.86
CA ASP A 95 10.36 -14.93 -10.98
C ASP A 95 10.25 -15.65 -9.62
N ALA A 96 10.56 -14.95 -8.53
CA ALA A 96 10.40 -15.49 -7.19
C ALA A 96 8.96 -15.40 -6.67
N LEU A 97 8.23 -14.36 -7.02
CA LEU A 97 6.86 -14.12 -6.54
C LEU A 97 5.82 -14.93 -7.33
N ALA A 98 5.93 -14.98 -8.66
CA ALA A 98 4.90 -15.56 -9.53
C ALA A 98 4.57 -17.03 -9.22
N PRO A 99 5.54 -17.95 -9.00
CA PRO A 99 5.25 -19.32 -8.62
C PRO A 99 4.48 -19.41 -7.29
N ARG A 100 4.88 -18.59 -6.31
CA ARG A 100 4.26 -18.58 -4.98
C ARG A 100 2.82 -18.10 -5.03
N LEU A 101 2.52 -17.12 -5.86
CA LEU A 101 1.13 -16.68 -6.10
C LEU A 101 0.28 -17.75 -6.81
N ALA A 102 0.88 -18.53 -7.71
CA ALA A 102 0.18 -19.62 -8.42
C ALA A 102 -0.19 -20.78 -7.49
N GLU A 103 0.65 -21.09 -6.51
CA GLU A 103 0.46 -22.16 -5.52
C GLU A 103 -0.40 -21.73 -4.32
N PHE A 104 -0.77 -20.47 -4.23
CA PHE A 104 -1.39 -19.90 -3.06
C PHE A 104 -2.80 -20.46 -2.83
N PRO A 105 -3.11 -21.12 -1.70
CA PRO A 105 -4.43 -21.64 -1.41
C PRO A 105 -5.42 -20.49 -1.14
N ARG A 106 -6.48 -20.42 -1.93
CA ARG A 106 -7.53 -19.41 -1.77
C ARG A 106 -8.56 -19.86 -0.72
N THR A 107 -8.17 -19.89 0.54
CA THR A 107 -9.03 -20.16 1.69
C THR A 107 -9.46 -18.84 2.33
N GLU A 108 -10.43 -18.84 3.25
CA GLU A 108 -10.90 -17.62 3.92
C GLU A 108 -9.79 -16.82 4.63
N GLN A 109 -8.75 -17.48 5.10
CA GLN A 109 -7.61 -16.85 5.78
C GLN A 109 -6.45 -16.45 4.83
N TRP A 110 -6.63 -16.61 3.53
CA TRP A 110 -5.56 -16.40 2.55
C TRP A 110 -5.10 -14.94 2.43
N LEU A 111 -5.99 -13.98 2.75
CA LEU A 111 -5.72 -12.55 2.54
C LEU A 111 -4.51 -12.05 3.34
N ASN A 112 -4.44 -12.36 4.63
CA ASN A 112 -3.31 -11.96 5.47
C ASN A 112 -1.99 -12.58 4.98
N SER A 113 -2.03 -13.85 4.60
CA SER A 113 -0.85 -14.52 4.04
C SER A 113 -0.46 -13.95 2.68
N LEU A 114 -1.42 -13.54 1.84
CA LEU A 114 -1.15 -12.85 0.58
C LEU A 114 -0.50 -11.50 0.85
N LEU A 115 -1.01 -10.71 1.80
CA LEU A 115 -0.43 -9.43 2.18
C LEU A 115 1.02 -9.61 2.64
N CYS A 116 1.30 -10.55 3.54
CA CYS A 116 2.68 -10.86 3.98
C CYS A 116 3.59 -11.28 2.82
N LEU A 117 3.07 -12.08 1.88
CA LEU A 117 3.81 -12.49 0.70
C LEU A 117 4.14 -11.28 -0.18
N LEU A 118 3.17 -10.44 -0.50
CA LEU A 118 3.36 -9.25 -1.32
C LEU A 118 4.30 -8.24 -0.65
N GLU A 119 4.17 -8.05 0.67
CA GLU A 119 5.06 -7.20 1.46
C GLU A 119 6.52 -7.66 1.33
N SER A 120 6.76 -8.95 1.50
CA SER A 120 8.12 -9.53 1.43
C SER A 120 8.81 -9.30 0.08
N TYR A 121 8.06 -9.18 -1.01
CA TYR A 121 8.61 -9.04 -2.36
C TYR A 121 8.54 -7.62 -2.93
N LEU A 122 7.58 -6.80 -2.50
CA LEU A 122 7.28 -5.52 -3.17
C LEU A 122 7.62 -4.29 -2.32
N SER A 123 7.95 -4.45 -1.03
CA SER A 123 8.25 -3.31 -0.14
C SER A 123 9.52 -2.53 -0.50
N ALA A 124 10.42 -3.11 -1.29
CA ALA A 124 11.66 -2.44 -1.70
C ALA A 124 11.60 -1.82 -3.11
N PHE A 125 10.45 -1.87 -3.77
CA PHE A 125 10.24 -1.25 -5.09
C PHE A 125 9.35 -0.01 -4.96
N PRO A 126 9.66 1.10 -5.66
CA PRO A 126 8.81 2.27 -5.61
C PRO A 126 7.51 2.07 -6.39
N SER A 127 6.44 2.71 -5.92
CA SER A 127 5.13 2.70 -6.58
C SER A 127 5.11 3.51 -7.87
N SER A 128 5.94 4.56 -7.95
CA SER A 128 6.07 5.42 -9.12
C SER A 128 7.50 5.44 -9.65
N THR A 129 7.63 5.52 -10.96
CA THR A 129 8.89 5.72 -11.69
C THR A 129 8.93 7.05 -12.44
N ASN A 130 7.99 7.94 -12.15
CA ASN A 130 7.94 9.30 -12.64
C ASN A 130 8.99 10.14 -11.93
N THR A 131 9.86 10.82 -12.66
CA THR A 131 10.95 11.65 -12.09
C THR A 131 10.47 12.95 -11.45
N ALA A 132 9.23 13.35 -11.70
CA ALA A 132 8.59 14.48 -11.02
C ALA A 132 7.96 14.12 -9.66
N GLU A 133 8.10 12.87 -9.25
CA GLU A 133 7.55 12.34 -7.98
C GLU A 133 8.66 11.74 -7.14
N SER A 134 8.54 11.86 -5.81
CA SER A 134 9.46 11.18 -4.90
C SER A 134 9.19 9.67 -4.89
N PRO A 135 10.20 8.82 -5.16
CA PRO A 135 10.02 7.36 -5.13
C PRO A 135 10.13 6.80 -3.70
N ASP A 136 9.37 7.36 -2.74
CA ASP A 136 9.45 7.06 -1.31
C ASP A 136 8.28 6.22 -0.77
N ILE A 137 7.31 5.90 -1.62
CA ILE A 137 6.21 4.97 -1.29
C ILE A 137 6.45 3.64 -1.98
N SER A 138 6.39 2.56 -1.21
CA SER A 138 6.60 1.21 -1.76
C SER A 138 5.45 0.77 -2.66
N LEU A 139 5.76 -0.11 -3.61
CA LEU A 139 4.74 -0.73 -4.44
C LEU A 139 3.74 -1.55 -3.59
N PHE A 140 4.21 -2.18 -2.51
CA PHE A 140 3.33 -2.89 -1.58
C PHE A 140 2.33 -1.96 -0.91
N ASP A 141 2.80 -0.85 -0.32
CA ASP A 141 1.92 0.09 0.39
C ASP A 141 0.88 0.70 -0.55
N HIS A 142 1.29 1.08 -1.75
CA HIS A 142 0.40 1.58 -2.79
C HIS A 142 -0.68 0.55 -3.16
N LEU A 143 -0.30 -0.71 -3.43
CA LEU A 143 -1.25 -1.77 -3.79
C LEU A 143 -2.20 -2.10 -2.64
N LYS A 144 -1.71 -2.11 -1.39
CA LYS A 144 -2.53 -2.34 -0.19
C LYS A 144 -3.57 -1.23 -0.03
N THR A 145 -3.16 0.03 -0.16
CA THR A 145 -4.05 1.19 -0.08
C THR A 145 -5.07 1.18 -1.23
N THR A 146 -4.62 0.89 -2.45
CA THR A 146 -5.49 0.74 -3.63
C THR A 146 -6.55 -0.34 -3.40
N ALA A 147 -6.16 -1.49 -2.85
CA ALA A 147 -7.11 -2.58 -2.56
C ALA A 147 -8.13 -2.17 -1.50
N ALA A 148 -7.70 -1.51 -0.42
CA ALA A 148 -8.60 -1.02 0.63
C ALA A 148 -9.61 0.00 0.09
N ILE A 149 -9.16 0.98 -0.69
CA ILE A 149 -10.03 1.95 -1.35
C ILE A 149 -11.00 1.25 -2.32
N GLY A 150 -10.51 0.26 -3.07
CA GLY A 150 -11.32 -0.52 -3.99
C GLY A 150 -12.45 -1.28 -3.30
N VAL A 151 -12.19 -1.85 -2.11
CA VAL A 151 -13.23 -2.49 -1.29
C VAL A 151 -14.27 -1.45 -0.85
N CYS A 152 -13.85 -0.30 -0.31
CA CYS A 152 -14.79 0.75 0.10
C CYS A 152 -15.68 1.22 -1.06
N ILE A 153 -15.11 1.43 -2.26
CA ILE A 153 -15.88 1.79 -3.45
C ILE A 153 -16.85 0.67 -3.82
N SER A 154 -16.42 -0.59 -3.76
CA SER A 154 -17.26 -1.75 -4.07
C SER A 154 -18.47 -1.82 -3.15
N GLU A 155 -18.28 -1.67 -1.83
CA GLU A 155 -19.35 -1.69 -0.82
C GLU A 155 -20.31 -0.50 -1.01
N TYR A 156 -19.77 0.69 -1.25
CA TYR A 156 -20.57 1.88 -1.54
C TYR A 156 -21.50 1.67 -2.76
N LEU A 157 -20.95 1.17 -3.87
CA LEU A 157 -21.72 0.89 -5.08
C LEU A 157 -22.73 -0.24 -4.87
N ALA A 158 -22.40 -1.24 -4.08
CA ALA A 158 -23.31 -2.33 -3.73
C ALA A 158 -24.49 -1.81 -2.90
N ALA A 159 -24.26 -0.91 -1.94
CA ALA A 159 -25.31 -0.27 -1.17
C ALA A 159 -26.27 0.59 -2.04
N GLU A 160 -25.73 1.22 -3.09
CA GLU A 160 -26.51 1.96 -4.09
C GLU A 160 -27.15 1.06 -5.17
N GLN A 161 -26.90 -0.26 -5.15
CA GLN A 161 -27.32 -1.24 -6.16
C GLN A 161 -26.84 -0.87 -7.59
N GLU A 162 -25.69 -0.18 -7.67
CA GLU A 162 -25.09 0.22 -8.94
C GLU A 162 -24.34 -0.94 -9.59
N THR A 163 -24.61 -1.18 -10.87
CA THR A 163 -24.00 -2.24 -11.67
C THR A 163 -23.25 -1.74 -12.91
N GLN A 164 -23.41 -0.47 -13.25
CA GLN A 164 -22.76 0.16 -14.40
C GLN A 164 -21.48 0.88 -13.97
N PHE A 165 -20.51 0.16 -13.47
CA PHE A 165 -19.28 0.71 -12.89
C PHE A 165 -18.52 1.61 -13.86
N ARG A 166 -18.43 1.24 -15.13
CA ARG A 166 -17.82 2.08 -16.16
C ARG A 166 -18.45 3.46 -16.20
N LYS A 167 -19.77 3.54 -16.39
CA LYS A 167 -20.50 4.79 -16.51
C LYS A 167 -20.36 5.63 -15.23
N ARG A 168 -20.48 4.99 -14.07
CA ARG A 168 -20.47 5.64 -12.76
C ARG A 168 -19.10 6.18 -12.38
N LEU A 169 -18.06 5.38 -12.56
CA LEU A 169 -16.71 5.67 -12.06
C LEU A 169 -15.82 6.28 -13.14
N PHE A 170 -15.92 5.84 -14.39
CA PHE A 170 -14.97 6.23 -15.43
C PHE A 170 -15.49 7.33 -16.35
N ASP A 171 -16.73 7.17 -16.89
CA ASP A 171 -17.31 8.18 -17.77
C ASP A 171 -17.74 9.44 -16.99
N LYS A 172 -18.05 9.31 -15.70
CA LYS A 172 -18.41 10.40 -14.77
C LYS A 172 -17.41 10.56 -13.61
N GLU A 173 -16.15 10.30 -13.85
CA GLU A 173 -15.09 10.29 -12.83
C GLU A 173 -15.10 11.55 -11.95
N LYS A 174 -15.20 12.75 -12.56
CA LYS A 174 -15.24 14.01 -11.80
C LYS A 174 -16.40 14.08 -10.83
N GLN A 175 -17.58 13.60 -11.24
CA GLN A 175 -18.75 13.60 -10.39
C GLN A 175 -18.57 12.65 -9.21
N PHE A 176 -18.01 11.44 -9.46
CA PHE A 176 -17.75 10.47 -8.41
C PHE A 176 -16.69 10.96 -7.41
N MET A 177 -15.65 11.66 -7.88
CA MET A 177 -14.59 12.19 -7.01
C MET A 177 -15.08 13.28 -6.05
N ASP A 178 -16.21 13.93 -6.35
CA ASP A 178 -16.86 14.92 -5.48
C ASP A 178 -17.84 14.28 -4.47
N GLU A 179 -18.06 12.96 -4.52
CA GLU A 179 -18.98 12.25 -3.65
C GLU A 179 -18.32 11.80 -2.33
N GLN A 180 -19.12 11.77 -1.28
CA GLN A 180 -18.73 11.21 0.02
C GLN A 180 -19.02 9.70 0.02
N ALA A 181 -18.19 8.94 -0.71
CA ALA A 181 -18.39 7.51 -0.92
C ALA A 181 -17.90 6.63 0.25
N PHE A 182 -17.00 7.11 1.09
CA PHE A 182 -16.48 6.38 2.25
C PHE A 182 -15.89 7.34 3.30
N LEU A 183 -15.75 6.84 4.51
CA LEU A 183 -15.17 7.56 5.64
C LEU A 183 -13.77 7.03 5.95
N LEU A 184 -12.80 7.93 6.09
CA LEU A 184 -11.50 7.61 6.67
C LEU A 184 -11.58 7.79 8.18
N TYR A 185 -11.41 6.70 8.93
CA TYR A 185 -11.38 6.70 10.38
C TYR A 185 -9.97 6.41 10.88
N SER A 186 -9.53 7.13 11.89
CA SER A 186 -8.26 6.91 12.56
C SER A 186 -8.44 6.96 14.07
N ALA A 187 -7.85 6.01 14.77
CA ALA A 187 -7.87 5.94 16.24
C ALA A 187 -6.49 5.58 16.78
N ASP A 188 -6.20 6.07 17.98
CA ASP A 188 -4.97 5.78 18.71
C ASP A 188 -5.26 5.69 20.21
N PHE A 189 -4.42 4.95 20.94
CA PHE A 189 -4.47 4.90 22.40
C PHE A 189 -3.61 5.98 23.03
N SER A 190 -4.20 6.80 23.89
CA SER A 190 -3.46 7.75 24.71
C SER A 190 -2.81 7.06 25.92
N GLY A 191 -1.64 7.54 26.32
CA GLY A 191 -0.98 7.08 27.55
C GLY A 191 -0.27 5.75 27.46
N ILE A 192 -0.01 5.23 26.26
CA ILE A 192 0.67 3.96 26.00
C ILE A 192 1.96 3.83 26.80
N GLN A 193 2.83 4.84 26.79
CA GLN A 193 4.11 4.80 27.51
C GLN A 193 3.90 4.63 29.02
N LYS A 194 2.99 5.38 29.62
CA LYS A 194 2.66 5.24 31.05
C LYS A 194 2.14 3.84 31.35
N PHE A 195 1.28 3.29 30.52
CA PHE A 195 0.75 1.96 30.69
C PHE A 195 1.83 0.88 30.56
N ILE A 196 2.69 0.96 29.54
CA ILE A 196 3.75 -0.02 29.29
C ILE A 196 4.83 0.03 30.38
N TYR A 197 5.29 1.24 30.76
CA TYR A 197 6.42 1.40 31.69
C TYR A 197 6.03 1.45 33.18
N THR A 198 4.77 1.38 33.54
CA THR A 198 4.35 1.18 34.94
C THR A 198 4.58 -0.27 35.35
N VAL A 199 5.84 -0.65 35.57
CA VAL A 199 6.25 -2.04 35.83
C VAL A 199 7.00 -2.11 37.15
N ALA A 200 6.64 -3.07 38.02
CA ALA A 200 7.44 -3.43 39.17
C ALA A 200 8.75 -4.12 38.73
N SER A 201 9.82 -3.93 39.49
CA SER A 201 11.16 -4.40 39.15
C SER A 201 11.28 -5.92 38.88
N GLU A 202 10.47 -6.72 39.53
CA GLU A 202 10.41 -8.15 39.31
C GLU A 202 9.60 -8.51 38.05
N LYS A 203 10.17 -9.34 37.17
CA LYS A 203 9.55 -9.82 35.90
C LYS A 203 9.24 -8.69 34.89
N ALA A 204 9.99 -7.60 34.93
CA ALA A 204 9.78 -6.43 34.09
C ALA A 204 9.61 -6.76 32.59
N LEU A 205 10.49 -7.58 32.02
CA LEU A 205 10.45 -7.94 30.61
C LEU A 205 9.16 -8.69 30.22
N ARG A 206 8.72 -9.63 31.06
CA ARG A 206 7.47 -10.37 30.82
C ARG A 206 6.26 -9.43 30.88
N SER A 207 6.23 -8.53 31.86
CA SER A 207 5.17 -7.55 31.99
C SER A 207 5.13 -6.58 30.82
N LEU A 208 6.28 -6.08 30.35
CA LEU A 208 6.38 -5.22 29.16
C LEU A 208 5.80 -5.92 27.91
N ARG A 209 6.24 -7.15 27.64
CA ARG A 209 5.73 -7.92 26.49
C ARG A 209 4.23 -8.16 26.56
N SER A 210 3.72 -8.55 27.74
CA SER A 210 2.29 -8.80 27.92
C SER A 210 1.46 -7.54 27.72
N ARG A 211 1.93 -6.38 28.17
CA ARG A 211 1.23 -5.11 27.99
C ARG A 211 1.26 -4.61 26.57
N SER A 212 2.40 -4.75 25.86
CA SER A 212 2.47 -4.43 24.44
C SER A 212 1.53 -5.31 23.62
N PHE A 213 1.55 -6.61 23.88
CA PHE A 213 0.65 -7.56 23.21
C PHE A 213 -0.83 -7.29 23.52
N PHE A 214 -1.16 -6.92 24.77
CA PHE A 214 -2.51 -6.53 25.12
C PHE A 214 -3.00 -5.31 24.32
N LEU A 215 -2.16 -4.29 24.15
CA LEU A 215 -2.52 -3.10 23.37
C LEU A 215 -2.76 -3.44 21.88
N GLU A 216 -1.93 -4.31 21.32
CA GLU A 216 -2.08 -4.78 19.95
C GLU A 216 -3.42 -5.51 19.77
N LEU A 217 -3.71 -6.50 20.62
CA LEU A 217 -5.01 -7.21 20.58
C LEU A 217 -6.20 -6.28 20.82
N ALA A 218 -6.07 -5.32 21.72
CA ALA A 218 -7.15 -4.36 22.00
C ALA A 218 -7.43 -3.45 20.80
N MET A 219 -6.40 -3.04 20.04
CA MET A 219 -6.60 -2.26 18.80
C MET A 219 -7.23 -3.08 17.70
N GLU A 220 -6.79 -4.33 17.50
CA GLU A 220 -7.40 -5.24 16.51
C GLU A 220 -8.88 -5.48 16.86
N HIS A 221 -9.18 -5.82 18.11
CA HIS A 221 -10.55 -6.03 18.55
C HIS A 221 -11.42 -4.77 18.40
N TYR A 222 -10.87 -3.61 18.70
CA TYR A 222 -11.58 -2.35 18.51
C TYR A 222 -11.90 -2.08 17.02
N ALA A 223 -10.95 -2.38 16.12
CA ALA A 223 -11.19 -2.27 14.70
C ALA A 223 -12.26 -3.24 14.19
N ASP A 224 -12.23 -4.49 14.65
CA ASP A 224 -13.23 -5.52 14.31
C ASP A 224 -14.63 -5.13 14.80
N GLU A 225 -14.74 -4.65 16.04
CA GLU A 225 -16.02 -4.18 16.60
C GLU A 225 -16.56 -2.99 15.83
N LEU A 226 -15.69 -2.02 15.46
CA LEU A 226 -16.09 -0.87 14.65
C LEU A 226 -16.63 -1.31 13.29
N LEU A 227 -15.94 -2.23 12.61
CA LEU A 227 -16.36 -2.76 11.32
C LEU A 227 -17.68 -3.54 11.41
N SER A 228 -17.95 -4.19 12.56
CA SER A 228 -19.20 -4.90 12.78
C SER A 228 -20.43 -3.99 12.98
N LEU A 229 -20.19 -2.70 13.25
CA LEU A 229 -21.24 -1.69 13.43
C LEU A 229 -21.58 -0.93 12.14
N CYS A 230 -20.73 -1.07 11.10
CA CYS A 230 -20.92 -0.43 9.79
C CYS A 230 -21.64 -1.36 8.82
#